data_a31e1adf1becc112b6986ed787d6fe23
#
_entry.id   a31e1adf1becc112b6986ed787d6fe23
#
_cell.length_a   1.000
_cell.length_b   1.000
_cell.length_c   1.000
_cell.angle_alpha   90.00
_cell.angle_beta   90.00
_cell.angle_gamma   90.00
#
_symmetry.space_group_name_H-M   'P 1'
#
loop_
_entity.id
_entity.type
_entity.pdbx_description
1 polymer ?
#
loop_
_entity_poly.entity_id
_entity_poly.type
_entity_poly.pdbx_seq_one_letter_code
_entity_poly.pdbx_strand_id
1 'polypeptide(L)'
;MFSWEQRKLDDIAKIKTGGGTPKTANPEYWSGNIPWIQSSDLVEGDIAHVNINKFINNNALKNSAAKLISRDSIALVTRVAVGKVAVINQDFTTSQDFLSLSDFDRSDIKFLAYQLYRLMQENAKVLQGTSIKGITKTELIEQSISIPSSGQEQHLISNVLSKIDSIITLHQQEPFLCGNSVNGGVELC
;
A
#
# COMPACT_ATOMS: atom_id res chain seq x y z
N MET A 1 19.08 -3.42 25.46
CA MET A 1 17.85 -2.70 25.86
C MET A 1 17.12 -2.34 24.58
N PHE A 2 15.92 -2.84 24.38
CA PHE A 2 15.12 -2.49 23.20
C PHE A 2 14.64 -1.05 23.39
N SER A 3 15.04 -0.14 22.51
CA SER A 3 14.58 1.24 22.53
C SER A 3 13.77 1.53 21.28
N TRP A 4 12.65 2.20 21.46
CA TRP A 4 11.78 2.68 20.37
C TRP A 4 11.85 4.20 20.34
N GLU A 5 11.91 4.75 19.16
CA GLU A 5 11.95 6.21 18.95
C GLU A 5 10.79 6.67 18.08
N GLN A 6 10.33 7.87 18.32
CA GLN A 6 9.34 8.54 17.46
C GLN A 6 10.07 9.21 16.30
N ARG A 7 9.70 8.85 15.07
CA ARG A 7 10.26 9.44 13.85
C ARG A 7 9.15 10.01 12.98
N LYS A 8 9.31 11.24 12.52
CA LYS A 8 8.40 11.83 11.51
C LYS A 8 8.52 11.09 10.20
N LEU A 9 7.42 11.00 9.45
CA LEU A 9 7.46 10.41 8.11
C LEU A 9 8.41 11.18 7.19
N ASP A 10 8.57 12.47 7.41
CA ASP A 10 9.51 13.31 6.66
C ASP A 10 10.97 12.86 6.80
N ASP A 11 11.33 12.33 7.96
CA ASP A 11 12.68 11.86 8.28
C ASP A 11 12.94 10.40 7.86
N ILE A 12 11.87 9.61 7.65
CA ILE A 12 11.97 8.17 7.38
C ILE A 12 12.29 7.88 5.91
N ALA A 13 11.68 8.63 5.00
CA ALA A 13 11.86 8.46 3.56
C ALA A 13 12.47 9.72 2.95
N LYS A 14 13.55 9.58 2.19
CA LYS A 14 14.18 10.73 1.53
C LYS A 14 13.36 11.26 0.36
N ILE A 15 12.65 10.38 -0.34
CA ILE A 15 11.86 10.71 -1.53
C ILE A 15 10.37 10.52 -1.22
N LYS A 16 9.58 11.55 -1.49
CA LYS A 16 8.13 11.60 -1.31
C LYS A 16 7.48 12.04 -2.63
N THR A 17 6.89 11.12 -3.34
CA THR A 17 6.35 11.34 -4.68
C THR A 17 4.84 11.27 -4.67
N GLY A 18 4.17 12.35 -5.10
CA GLY A 18 2.74 12.31 -5.41
C GLY A 18 2.51 11.72 -6.81
N GLY A 19 1.38 11.04 -7.00
CA GLY A 19 1.02 10.48 -8.29
C GLY A 19 0.35 11.47 -9.25
N GLY A 20 0.01 10.98 -10.44
CA GLY A 20 -0.71 11.71 -11.47
C GLY A 20 -1.35 10.77 -12.50
N THR A 21 -2.42 11.24 -13.11
CA THR A 21 -3.17 10.48 -14.11
C THR A 21 -2.91 11.03 -15.50
N PRO A 22 -2.41 10.21 -16.46
CA PRO A 22 -2.37 10.59 -17.86
C PRO A 22 -3.77 10.85 -18.41
N LYS A 23 -3.87 11.62 -19.48
CA LYS A 23 -5.15 11.88 -20.16
C LYS A 23 -5.81 10.57 -20.55
N THR A 24 -6.94 10.23 -19.94
CA THR A 24 -7.67 8.98 -20.16
C THR A 24 -8.28 8.91 -21.57
N ALA A 25 -8.57 10.05 -22.18
CA ALA A 25 -9.05 10.17 -23.55
C ALA A 25 -7.97 9.88 -24.63
N ASN A 26 -6.72 9.69 -24.24
CA ASN A 26 -5.65 9.32 -25.16
C ASN A 26 -5.29 7.83 -24.99
N PRO A 27 -5.82 6.92 -25.83
CA PRO A 27 -5.56 5.48 -25.69
C PRO A 27 -4.08 5.10 -25.84
N GLU A 28 -3.32 5.87 -26.63
CA GLU A 28 -1.90 5.61 -26.83
C GLU A 28 -1.10 5.64 -25.53
N TYR A 29 -1.48 6.47 -24.56
CA TYR A 29 -0.79 6.55 -23.27
C TYR A 29 -0.91 5.27 -22.44
N TRP A 30 -1.93 4.47 -22.71
CA TRP A 30 -2.29 3.27 -21.93
C TRP A 30 -1.86 1.96 -22.59
N SER A 31 -0.95 2.02 -23.56
CA SER A 31 -0.42 0.90 -24.33
C SER A 31 1.04 0.58 -23.99
N GLY A 32 1.41 0.57 -22.70
CA GLY A 32 2.78 0.39 -22.27
C GLY A 32 2.99 -0.77 -21.32
N ASN A 33 4.12 -0.75 -20.63
CA ASN A 33 4.54 -1.76 -19.65
C ASN A 33 4.86 -1.16 -18.26
N ILE A 34 4.73 0.15 -18.07
CA ILE A 34 4.95 0.81 -16.78
C ILE A 34 3.64 0.72 -16.00
N PRO A 35 3.62 0.03 -14.84
CA PRO A 35 2.42 -0.07 -14.00
C PRO A 35 1.88 1.30 -13.62
N TRP A 36 0.56 1.49 -13.77
CA TRP A 36 -0.15 2.64 -13.24
C TRP A 36 -1.22 2.16 -12.27
N ILE A 37 -1.05 2.53 -11.01
CA ILE A 37 -1.80 2.00 -9.87
C ILE A 37 -2.81 3.04 -9.38
N GLN A 38 -4.01 2.60 -9.10
CA GLN A 38 -5.10 3.39 -8.52
C GLN A 38 -5.55 2.77 -7.18
N SER A 39 -6.29 3.51 -6.36
CA SER A 39 -6.67 3.07 -5.01
C SER A 39 -7.50 1.77 -4.97
N SER A 40 -8.25 1.46 -6.04
CA SER A 40 -8.98 0.20 -6.17
C SER A 40 -8.10 -1.03 -6.41
N ASP A 41 -6.85 -0.83 -6.84
CA ASP A 41 -5.92 -1.92 -7.12
C ASP A 41 -5.25 -2.45 -5.84
N LEU A 42 -5.30 -1.67 -4.74
CA LEU A 42 -4.83 -2.09 -3.43
C LEU A 42 -5.95 -2.80 -2.67
N VAL A 43 -5.60 -3.92 -2.04
CA VAL A 43 -6.48 -4.67 -1.14
C VAL A 43 -6.40 -4.08 0.26
N GLU A 44 -7.52 -3.90 0.93
CA GLU A 44 -7.52 -3.46 2.33
C GLU A 44 -7.01 -4.56 3.25
N GLY A 45 -6.12 -4.20 4.17
CA GLY A 45 -5.50 -5.16 5.09
C GLY A 45 -4.34 -5.95 4.50
N ASP A 46 -4.04 -5.81 3.21
CA ASP A 46 -2.94 -6.51 2.55
C ASP A 46 -1.90 -5.52 2.04
N ILE A 47 -0.72 -5.52 2.65
CA ILE A 47 0.37 -4.63 2.26
C ILE A 47 1.27 -5.23 1.16
N ALA A 48 1.06 -6.47 0.77
CA ALA A 48 1.95 -7.22 -0.13
C ALA A 48 1.39 -7.36 -1.54
N HIS A 49 0.06 -7.43 -1.70
CA HIS A 49 -0.55 -7.70 -2.99
C HIS A 49 -1.20 -6.45 -3.59
N VAL A 50 -0.92 -6.22 -4.86
CA VAL A 50 -1.51 -5.16 -5.66
C VAL A 50 -2.02 -5.74 -6.97
N ASN A 51 -3.29 -5.52 -7.29
CA ASN A 51 -3.92 -5.97 -8.53
C ASN A 51 -3.63 -4.96 -9.65
N ILE A 52 -2.47 -5.10 -10.30
CA ILE A 52 -2.05 -4.18 -11.36
C ILE A 52 -2.78 -4.51 -12.66
N ASN A 53 -3.68 -3.63 -13.08
CA ASN A 53 -4.52 -3.84 -14.27
C ASN A 53 -4.28 -2.82 -15.38
N LYS A 54 -3.57 -1.73 -15.09
CA LYS A 54 -3.32 -0.64 -16.04
C LYS A 54 -1.84 -0.37 -16.17
N PHE A 55 -1.44 -0.08 -17.41
CA PHE A 55 -0.05 0.22 -17.74
C PHE A 55 -0.01 1.46 -18.62
N ILE A 56 1.05 2.25 -18.46
CA ILE A 56 1.33 3.41 -19.31
C ILE A 56 2.66 3.23 -20.03
N ASN A 57 2.87 4.00 -21.08
CA ASN A 57 4.11 3.99 -21.82
C ASN A 57 5.00 5.21 -21.48
N ASN A 58 6.22 5.22 -22.00
CA ASN A 58 7.16 6.31 -21.81
C ASN A 58 6.68 7.66 -22.34
N ASN A 59 5.81 7.66 -23.36
CA ASN A 59 5.22 8.89 -23.89
C ASN A 59 4.25 9.52 -22.87
N ALA A 60 3.41 8.69 -22.25
CA ALA A 60 2.54 9.13 -21.16
C ALA A 60 3.35 9.69 -19.98
N LEU A 61 4.44 9.00 -19.60
CA LEU A 61 5.30 9.44 -18.49
C LEU A 61 5.93 10.82 -18.76
N LYS A 62 6.37 11.08 -20.00
CA LYS A 62 6.98 12.36 -20.38
C LYS A 62 6.00 13.50 -20.57
N ASN A 63 4.77 13.20 -21.00
CA ASN A 63 3.80 14.21 -21.46
C ASN A 63 2.54 14.29 -20.57
N SER A 64 2.60 13.78 -19.35
CA SER A 64 1.49 13.86 -18.39
C SER A 64 1.97 14.19 -16.97
N ALA A 65 1.03 14.19 -16.02
CA ALA A 65 1.31 14.37 -14.60
C ALA A 65 1.85 13.09 -13.92
N ALA A 66 1.89 11.95 -14.62
CA ALA A 66 2.41 10.70 -14.07
C ALA A 66 3.91 10.84 -13.73
N LYS A 67 4.29 10.27 -12.60
CA LYS A 67 5.68 10.28 -12.12
C LYS A 67 6.14 8.86 -11.89
N LEU A 68 7.32 8.52 -12.38
CA LEU A 68 7.94 7.24 -12.09
C LEU A 68 8.40 7.20 -10.64
N ILE A 69 8.03 6.14 -9.95
CA ILE A 69 8.43 5.86 -8.58
C ILE A 69 9.29 4.61 -8.65
N SER A 70 10.43 4.65 -7.98
CA SER A 70 11.37 3.52 -7.96
C SER A 70 10.79 2.33 -7.21
N ARG A 71 11.24 1.16 -7.57
CA ARG A 71 11.00 -0.09 -6.83
C ARG A 71 11.34 0.04 -5.35
N ASP A 72 10.88 -0.91 -4.56
CA ASP A 72 11.09 -0.96 -3.12
C ASP A 72 10.59 0.30 -2.40
N SER A 73 9.37 0.69 -2.76
CA SER A 73 8.66 1.86 -2.24
C SER A 73 7.36 1.48 -1.55
N ILE A 74 6.88 2.35 -0.68
CA ILE A 74 5.58 2.20 -0.01
C ILE A 74 4.61 3.22 -0.60
N ALA A 75 3.50 2.74 -1.14
CA ALA A 75 2.41 3.55 -1.67
C ALA A 75 1.29 3.71 -0.62
N LEU A 76 0.93 4.94 -0.30
CA LEU A 76 -0.10 5.31 0.67
C LEU A 76 -1.28 5.95 -0.05
N VAL A 77 -2.48 5.45 0.15
CA VAL A 77 -3.70 6.08 -0.38
C VAL A 77 -4.12 7.22 0.54
N THR A 78 -3.99 8.45 0.05
CA THR A 78 -4.27 9.69 0.79
C THR A 78 -5.63 10.30 0.48
N ARG A 79 -6.28 9.85 -0.62
CA ARG A 79 -7.60 10.33 -1.07
C ARG A 79 -8.37 9.13 -1.62
N VAL A 80 -9.68 9.17 -1.58
CA VAL A 80 -10.55 8.11 -2.09
C VAL A 80 -10.14 6.71 -1.59
N ALA A 81 -10.79 6.21 -0.56
CA ALA A 81 -10.42 4.99 0.18
C ALA A 81 -9.09 5.12 0.97
N VAL A 82 -8.95 6.22 1.71
CA VAL A 82 -7.84 6.44 2.65
C VAL A 82 -7.71 5.26 3.59
N GLY A 83 -6.47 4.84 3.87
CA GLY A 83 -6.19 3.74 4.78
C GLY A 83 -5.40 2.60 4.13
N LYS A 84 -5.48 2.44 2.81
CA LYS A 84 -4.75 1.38 2.10
C LYS A 84 -3.28 1.74 1.93
N VAL A 85 -2.43 0.73 2.08
CA VAL A 85 -0.97 0.81 1.98
C VAL A 85 -0.45 -0.42 1.25
N ALA A 86 0.56 -0.26 0.39
CA ALA A 86 1.22 -1.39 -0.24
C ALA A 86 2.72 -1.16 -0.42
N VAL A 87 3.50 -2.23 -0.30
CA VAL A 87 4.91 -2.29 -0.70
C VAL A 87 4.98 -2.72 -2.16
N ILE A 88 5.70 -1.97 -2.99
CA ILE A 88 5.80 -2.25 -4.43
C ILE A 88 7.26 -2.45 -4.79
N ASN A 89 7.59 -3.67 -5.25
CA ASN A 89 8.95 -4.14 -5.51
C ASN A 89 9.40 -3.98 -6.98
N GLN A 90 8.69 -3.19 -7.76
CA GLN A 90 9.04 -2.84 -9.14
C GLN A 90 8.83 -1.34 -9.37
N ASP A 91 9.39 -0.80 -10.42
CA ASP A 91 9.11 0.59 -10.81
C ASP A 91 7.66 0.74 -11.23
N PHE A 92 7.02 1.83 -10.81
CA PHE A 92 5.58 2.04 -11.01
C PHE A 92 5.21 3.52 -11.08
N THR A 93 3.97 3.78 -11.38
CA THR A 93 3.32 5.11 -11.31
C THR A 93 1.99 4.97 -10.59
N THR A 94 1.45 6.07 -10.06
CA THR A 94 0.17 6.05 -9.33
C THR A 94 -0.77 7.17 -9.80
N SER A 95 -2.06 7.05 -9.46
CA SER A 95 -3.01 8.15 -9.56
C SER A 95 -2.65 9.28 -8.57
N GLN A 96 -3.31 10.44 -8.71
CA GLN A 96 -3.13 11.57 -7.80
C GLN A 96 -3.58 11.33 -6.36
N ASP A 97 -4.18 10.17 -6.09
CA ASP A 97 -4.71 9.83 -4.76
C ASP A 97 -3.67 9.24 -3.82
N PHE A 98 -2.42 9.17 -4.28
CA PHE A 98 -1.32 8.55 -3.55
C PHE A 98 -0.25 9.55 -3.12
N LEU A 99 0.39 9.20 -2.01
CA LEU A 99 1.74 9.58 -1.66
C LEU A 99 2.61 8.32 -1.60
N SER A 100 3.68 8.29 -2.37
CA SER A 100 4.65 7.20 -2.35
C SER A 100 5.92 7.64 -1.63
N LEU A 101 6.41 6.78 -0.76
CA LEU A 101 7.63 6.96 0.02
C LEU A 101 8.72 6.02 -0.51
N SER A 102 9.91 6.54 -0.75
CA SER A 102 11.06 5.80 -1.32
C SER A 102 12.36 6.22 -0.64
N ASP A 103 13.41 5.43 -0.85
CA ASP A 103 14.75 5.68 -0.31
C ASP A 103 14.74 5.80 1.22
N PHE A 104 14.50 4.65 1.85
CA PHE A 104 14.45 4.51 3.31
C PHE A 104 15.85 4.31 3.88
N ASP A 105 16.20 5.05 4.96
CA ASP A 105 17.49 4.92 5.62
C ASP A 105 17.50 3.71 6.56
N ARG A 106 18.12 2.59 6.13
CA ARG A 106 18.38 1.36 6.93
C ARG A 106 17.18 0.73 7.64
N SER A 107 15.98 1.10 7.26
CA SER A 107 14.76 0.55 7.86
C SER A 107 14.24 -0.65 7.08
N ASP A 108 13.65 -1.60 7.79
CA ASP A 108 12.92 -2.71 7.15
C ASP A 108 11.63 -2.17 6.51
N ILE A 109 11.54 -2.27 5.19
CA ILE A 109 10.43 -1.69 4.42
C ILE A 109 9.08 -2.32 4.79
N LYS A 110 9.05 -3.62 5.09
CA LYS A 110 7.82 -4.29 5.50
C LYS A 110 7.38 -3.83 6.88
N PHE A 111 8.34 -3.69 7.81
CA PHE A 111 8.05 -3.12 9.13
C PHE A 111 7.45 -1.72 9.00
N LEU A 112 8.09 -0.85 8.18
CA LEU A 112 7.56 0.50 7.93
C LEU A 112 6.16 0.46 7.32
N ALA A 113 5.90 -0.43 6.37
CA ALA A 113 4.58 -0.56 5.75
C ALA A 113 3.50 -0.94 6.77
N TYR A 114 3.78 -1.84 7.72
CA TYR A 114 2.84 -2.17 8.80
C TYR A 114 2.58 -0.98 9.75
N GLN A 115 3.63 -0.24 10.12
CA GLN A 115 3.46 0.96 10.94
C GLN A 115 2.65 2.03 10.21
N LEU A 116 2.93 2.23 8.92
CA LEU A 116 2.21 3.16 8.08
C LEU A 116 0.76 2.72 7.84
N TYR A 117 0.52 1.43 7.68
CA TYR A 117 -0.85 0.90 7.59
C TYR A 117 -1.65 1.23 8.85
N ARG A 118 -1.09 0.99 10.04
CA ARG A 118 -1.75 1.36 11.30
C ARG A 118 -2.04 2.87 11.37
N LEU A 119 -1.05 3.71 11.04
CA LEU A 119 -1.22 5.16 11.01
C LEU A 119 -2.32 5.59 10.02
N MET A 120 -2.35 5.01 8.83
CA MET A 120 -3.34 5.31 7.81
C MET A 120 -4.75 4.86 8.19
N GLN A 121 -4.89 3.75 8.95
CA GLN A 121 -6.17 3.33 9.51
C GLN A 121 -6.68 4.31 10.57
N GLU A 122 -5.81 4.84 11.42
CA GLU A 122 -6.17 5.89 12.40
C GLU A 122 -6.64 7.16 11.68
N ASN A 123 -5.93 7.61 10.64
CA ASN A 123 -6.34 8.73 9.81
C ASN A 123 -7.70 8.48 9.13
N ALA A 124 -7.92 7.30 8.57
CA ALA A 124 -9.18 6.94 7.91
C ALA A 124 -10.38 7.04 8.87
N LYS A 125 -10.22 6.58 10.11
CA LYS A 125 -11.27 6.70 11.15
C LYS A 125 -11.63 8.15 11.46
N VAL A 126 -10.63 9.02 11.59
CA VAL A 126 -10.83 10.46 11.83
C VAL A 126 -11.57 11.11 10.65
N LEU A 127 -11.18 10.77 9.42
CA LEU A 127 -11.80 11.32 8.21
C LEU A 127 -13.26 10.89 8.01
N GLN A 128 -13.64 9.67 8.43
CA GLN A 128 -15.03 9.19 8.35
C GLN A 128 -16.03 10.05 9.12
N GLY A 129 -15.58 10.73 10.18
CA GLY A 129 -16.42 11.64 10.99
C GLY A 129 -16.47 13.08 10.46
N THR A 130 -15.84 13.40 9.30
CA THR A 130 -15.70 14.76 8.81
C THR A 130 -16.12 14.90 7.35
N SER A 131 -16.30 16.15 6.89
CA SER A 131 -16.52 16.45 5.47
C SER A 131 -15.24 16.37 4.61
N ILE A 132 -14.09 16.14 5.24
CA ILE A 132 -12.78 16.10 4.58
C ILE A 132 -12.61 14.73 3.92
N LYS A 133 -12.32 14.72 2.61
CA LYS A 133 -12.24 13.49 1.81
C LYS A 133 -10.81 12.93 1.63
N GLY A 134 -9.85 13.42 2.40
CA GLY A 134 -8.46 12.97 2.27
C GLY A 134 -7.52 13.66 3.24
N ILE A 135 -6.29 13.19 3.28
CA ILE A 135 -5.19 13.78 4.03
C ILE A 135 -4.19 14.40 3.04
N THR A 136 -3.73 15.60 3.33
CA THR A 136 -2.73 16.26 2.48
C THR A 136 -1.34 15.66 2.69
N LYS A 137 -0.47 15.81 1.68
CA LYS A 137 0.94 15.39 1.80
C LYS A 137 1.60 16.03 3.03
N THR A 138 1.41 17.34 3.24
CA THR A 138 2.02 18.08 4.36
C THR A 138 1.56 17.54 5.70
N GLU A 139 0.26 17.34 5.88
CA GLU A 139 -0.29 16.77 7.13
C GLU A 139 0.25 15.37 7.40
N LEU A 140 0.40 14.54 6.36
CA LEU A 140 0.85 13.18 6.52
C LEU A 140 2.34 13.10 6.88
N ILE A 141 3.21 13.85 6.21
CA ILE A 141 4.66 13.79 6.46
C ILE A 141 5.07 14.35 7.83
N GLU A 142 4.24 15.22 8.44
CA GLU A 142 4.44 15.74 9.80
C GLU A 142 4.06 14.73 10.89
N GLN A 143 3.31 13.69 10.55
CA GLN A 143 2.95 12.64 11.51
C GLN A 143 4.15 11.77 11.82
N SER A 144 4.10 11.12 12.98
CA SER A 144 5.19 10.28 13.48
C SER A 144 4.74 8.85 13.70
N ILE A 145 5.66 7.91 13.51
CA ILE A 145 5.50 6.50 13.88
C ILE A 145 6.60 6.10 14.85
N SER A 146 6.31 5.08 15.65
CA SER A 146 7.29 4.47 16.55
C SER A 146 8.11 3.44 15.81
N ILE A 147 9.42 3.51 15.91
CA ILE A 147 10.37 2.62 15.23
C ILE A 147 11.37 2.08 16.23
N PRO A 148 11.63 0.74 16.29
CA PRO A 148 12.76 0.21 17.03
C PRO A 148 14.08 0.77 16.48
N SER A 149 15.00 1.13 17.34
CA SER A 149 16.34 1.57 16.94
C SER A 149 17.17 0.45 16.29
N SER A 150 16.79 -0.82 16.52
CA SER A 150 17.43 -1.99 15.95
C SER A 150 16.74 -2.45 14.67
N GLY A 151 17.46 -2.43 13.54
CA GLY A 151 16.96 -3.00 12.28
C GLY A 151 16.67 -4.51 12.36
N GLN A 152 17.39 -5.24 13.22
CA GLN A 152 17.11 -6.66 13.47
C GLN A 152 15.75 -6.85 14.16
N GLU A 153 15.40 -5.99 15.11
CA GLU A 153 14.09 -6.03 15.77
C GLU A 153 12.98 -5.70 14.78
N GLN A 154 13.16 -4.68 13.93
CA GLN A 154 12.21 -4.36 12.85
C GLN A 154 11.97 -5.58 11.95
N HIS A 155 13.05 -6.24 11.52
CA HIS A 155 12.97 -7.42 10.66
C HIS A 155 12.26 -8.60 11.32
N LEU A 156 12.52 -8.87 12.60
CA LEU A 156 11.84 -9.93 13.34
C LEU A 156 10.34 -9.66 13.45
N ILE A 157 9.95 -8.42 13.75
CA ILE A 157 8.54 -8.01 13.85
C ILE A 157 7.86 -8.16 12.49
N SER A 158 8.45 -7.64 11.42
CA SER A 158 7.87 -7.71 10.07
C SER A 158 7.69 -9.16 9.58
N ASN A 159 8.63 -10.05 9.92
CA ASN A 159 8.53 -11.47 9.59
C ASN A 159 7.37 -12.17 10.33
N VAL A 160 7.16 -11.84 11.61
CA VAL A 160 6.03 -12.39 12.37
C VAL A 160 4.72 -11.92 11.77
N LEU A 161 4.58 -10.61 11.50
CA LEU A 161 3.37 -10.04 10.91
C LEU A 161 3.08 -10.62 9.51
N SER A 162 4.10 -10.74 8.66
CA SER A 162 3.95 -11.35 7.32
C SER A 162 3.50 -12.81 7.36
N LYS A 163 3.95 -13.58 8.36
CA LYS A 163 3.47 -14.96 8.55
C LYS A 163 2.01 -15.01 8.99
N ILE A 164 1.61 -14.09 9.87
CA ILE A 164 0.21 -13.98 10.30
C ILE A 164 -0.69 -13.64 9.10
N ASP A 165 -0.30 -12.66 8.27
CA ASP A 165 -1.05 -12.30 7.06
C ASP A 165 -1.18 -13.49 6.10
N SER A 166 -0.10 -14.26 5.91
CA SER A 166 -0.12 -15.47 5.08
C SER A 166 -1.12 -16.51 5.60
N ILE A 167 -1.19 -16.70 6.92
CA ILE A 167 -2.15 -17.64 7.54
C ILE A 167 -3.58 -17.15 7.35
N ILE A 168 -3.83 -15.85 7.53
CA ILE A 168 -5.16 -15.24 7.34
C ILE A 168 -5.60 -15.42 5.88
N THR A 169 -4.73 -15.14 4.92
CA THR A 169 -5.02 -15.27 3.49
C THR A 169 -5.34 -16.72 3.11
N LEU A 170 -4.57 -17.69 3.62
CA LEU A 170 -4.83 -19.11 3.38
C LEU A 170 -6.20 -19.53 3.94
N HIS A 171 -6.55 -19.08 5.14
CA HIS A 171 -7.85 -19.39 5.76
C HIS A 171 -9.03 -18.79 4.99
N GLN A 172 -8.84 -17.61 4.39
CA GLN A 172 -9.86 -16.95 3.56
C GLN A 172 -10.04 -17.63 2.20
N GLN A 173 -9.04 -18.36 1.73
CA GLN A 173 -9.09 -19.10 0.46
C GLN A 173 -9.64 -20.52 0.60
N GLU A 174 -9.76 -21.05 1.83
CA GLU A 174 -10.42 -22.33 2.03
C GLU A 174 -11.91 -22.19 1.67
N PRO A 175 -12.41 -22.93 0.66
CA PRO A 175 -13.85 -22.92 0.37
C PRO A 175 -14.58 -23.41 1.60
N PHE A 176 -15.58 -22.66 2.05
CA PHE A 176 -16.55 -23.14 3.02
C PHE A 176 -17.15 -24.43 2.46
N LEU A 177 -16.68 -25.58 2.94
CA LEU A 177 -17.38 -26.85 2.81
C LEU A 177 -18.63 -26.76 3.70
N CYS A 178 -19.58 -25.93 3.25
CA CYS A 178 -20.89 -25.87 3.84
C CYS A 178 -21.60 -27.15 3.42
N GLY A 179 -21.59 -28.17 4.28
CA GLY A 179 -22.38 -29.36 4.13
C GLY A 179 -23.85 -28.98 4.12
N ASN A 180 -24.46 -28.88 2.96
CA ASN A 180 -25.89 -28.98 2.82
C ASN A 180 -26.26 -30.44 3.03
N SER A 181 -26.49 -30.82 4.28
CA SER A 181 -27.22 -32.03 4.64
C SER A 181 -28.69 -31.77 4.32
N VAL A 182 -29.12 -32.21 3.15
CA VAL A 182 -30.54 -32.44 2.86
C VAL A 182 -30.66 -33.77 2.19
N ASN A 183 -31.18 -34.73 2.96
CA ASN A 183 -31.76 -36.02 2.56
C ASN A 183 -30.98 -36.95 1.62
N GLY A 184 -30.35 -37.97 2.20
CA GLY A 184 -30.30 -39.32 1.63
C GLY A 184 -29.47 -39.49 0.37
N GLY A 185 -28.15 -39.59 0.51
CA GLY A 185 -27.27 -40.00 -0.56
C GLY A 185 -25.86 -39.52 -0.29
N VAL A 186 -24.97 -40.40 0.14
CA VAL A 186 -23.54 -40.14 0.26
C VAL A 186 -22.98 -40.06 -1.15
N GLU A 187 -22.67 -38.88 -1.64
CA GLU A 187 -21.70 -38.70 -2.71
C GLU A 187 -20.49 -37.96 -2.13
N LEU A 188 -19.39 -38.71 -2.10
CA LEU A 188 -18.05 -38.21 -1.85
C LEU A 188 -17.60 -37.43 -3.10
N CYS A 189 -17.29 -36.19 -2.92
CA CYS A 189 -16.42 -35.42 -3.84
C CYS A 189 -14.99 -35.48 -3.35
#